data_d8198f6d9260a1a9dbb6bfcff1e9dd43
#
_entry.id   d8198f6d9260a1a9dbb6bfcff1e9dd43
#
_cell.length_a   1.000
_cell.length_b   1.000
_cell.length_c   1.000
_cell.angle_alpha   90.00
_cell.angle_beta   90.00
_cell.angle_gamma   90.00
#
_symmetry.space_group_name_H-M   'P 1'
#
loop_
_entity.id
_entity.type
_entity.pdbx_description
1 polymer ?
#
loop_
_entity_poly.entity_id
_entity_poly.type
_entity_poly.pdbx_seq_one_letter_code
_entity_poly.pdbx_strand_id
1 'polypeptide(L)'
;MTERLRLMAVHAHPDDESSKGAATMARYVDEGVDVLVVTCTGGERGSILNPAMDNPGITSRMAEVRAAEMARAREILGVRQEWLGFVDSGLPEGDPLPPLPEGSFALQPVEKAAAPLVAAIRRQRPHVILTYDENGGYPHPDHVMTHKVSMAAW
;
A
#
# COMPACT_ATOMS: atom_id res chain seq x y z
N MET A 1 -22.23 21.08 14.72
CA MET A 1 -20.96 20.30 14.76
C MET A 1 -20.50 20.12 13.33
N THR A 2 -19.30 20.59 12.99
CA THR A 2 -18.72 20.37 11.66
C THR A 2 -18.37 18.90 11.53
N GLU A 3 -18.71 18.29 10.39
CA GLU A 3 -18.37 16.88 10.10
C GLU A 3 -16.83 16.72 10.10
N ARG A 4 -16.32 15.67 10.77
CA ARG A 4 -14.89 15.35 10.75
C ARG A 4 -14.48 14.90 9.35
N LEU A 5 -13.47 15.56 8.77
CA LEU A 5 -12.94 15.17 7.46
C LEU A 5 -12.23 13.82 7.53
N ARG A 6 -12.27 13.09 6.43
CA ARG A 6 -11.71 11.73 6.31
C ARG A 6 -10.89 11.65 5.02
N LEU A 7 -9.66 11.20 5.15
CA LEU A 7 -8.73 10.96 4.07
C LEU A 7 -8.37 9.48 4.04
N MET A 8 -8.32 8.89 2.85
CA MET A 8 -7.80 7.53 2.64
C MET A 8 -6.59 7.60 1.72
N ALA A 9 -5.50 6.94 2.09
CA ALA A 9 -4.34 6.73 1.23
C ALA A 9 -4.26 5.25 0.87
N VAL A 10 -4.24 4.91 -0.42
CA VAL A 10 -4.19 3.53 -0.90
C VAL A 10 -2.82 3.27 -1.51
N HIS A 11 -2.06 2.39 -0.88
CA HIS A 11 -0.69 2.07 -1.23
C HIS A 11 -0.52 0.58 -1.55
N ALA A 12 0.44 0.26 -2.42
CA ALA A 12 0.73 -1.11 -2.82
C ALA A 12 1.42 -1.90 -1.71
N HIS A 13 2.43 -1.31 -1.08
CA HIS A 13 3.32 -1.99 -0.12
C HIS A 13 3.47 -1.21 1.19
N PRO A 14 3.84 -1.88 2.28
CA PRO A 14 4.32 -1.20 3.48
C PRO A 14 5.67 -0.53 3.15
N ASP A 15 5.81 0.74 3.41
CA ASP A 15 6.83 1.75 3.13
C ASP A 15 6.38 2.87 2.17
N ASP A 16 5.42 2.62 1.31
CA ASP A 16 4.89 3.62 0.38
C ASP A 16 4.25 4.80 1.12
N GLU A 17 3.56 4.56 2.25
CA GLU A 17 3.01 5.62 3.10
C GLU A 17 4.09 6.54 3.65
N SER A 18 5.27 5.98 3.92
CA SER A 18 6.43 6.72 4.46
C SER A 18 7.14 7.51 3.39
N SER A 19 7.23 6.98 2.16
CA SER A 19 7.94 7.59 1.03
C SER A 19 7.05 8.53 0.20
N LYS A 20 5.74 8.31 0.15
CA LYS A 20 4.80 8.97 -0.77
C LYS A 20 3.65 9.72 -0.07
N GLY A 21 3.94 10.51 0.92
CA GLY A 21 2.91 11.35 1.51
C GLY A 21 2.89 11.43 3.03
N ALA A 22 3.92 10.91 3.69
CA ALA A 22 4.03 10.89 5.16
C ALA A 22 3.77 12.27 5.78
N ALA A 23 4.45 13.31 5.30
CA ALA A 23 4.31 14.66 5.83
C ALA A 23 2.88 15.22 5.66
N THR A 24 2.24 14.92 4.52
CA THR A 24 0.85 15.31 4.25
C THR A 24 -0.11 14.62 5.20
N MET A 25 0.02 13.31 5.38
CA MET A 25 -0.83 12.55 6.28
C MET A 25 -0.66 12.97 7.74
N ALA A 26 0.59 13.12 8.21
CA ALA A 26 0.88 13.58 9.56
C ALA A 26 0.28 14.98 9.83
N ARG A 27 0.42 15.90 8.87
CA ARG A 27 -0.18 17.23 8.97
C ARG A 27 -1.70 17.16 9.10
N TYR A 28 -2.37 16.38 8.25
CA TYR A 28 -3.82 16.26 8.33
C TYR A 28 -4.30 15.59 9.61
N VAL A 29 -3.53 14.64 10.16
CA VAL A 29 -3.79 14.08 11.50
C VAL A 29 -3.74 15.18 12.57
N ASP A 30 -2.70 16.03 12.54
CA ASP A 30 -2.57 17.16 13.47
C ASP A 30 -3.72 18.18 13.33
N GLU A 31 -4.26 18.33 12.13
CA GLU A 31 -5.44 19.18 11.85
C GLU A 31 -6.78 18.47 12.21
N GLY A 32 -6.74 17.26 12.79
CA GLY A 32 -7.92 16.53 13.26
C GLY A 32 -8.65 15.71 12.20
N VAL A 33 -8.08 15.56 11.00
CA VAL A 33 -8.62 14.68 9.96
C VAL A 33 -8.45 13.21 10.36
N ASP A 34 -9.45 12.38 10.06
CA ASP A 34 -9.36 10.93 10.24
C ASP A 34 -8.67 10.31 9.00
N VAL A 35 -7.42 9.89 9.17
CA VAL A 35 -6.60 9.35 8.08
C VAL A 35 -6.51 7.82 8.19
N LEU A 36 -6.88 7.13 7.10
CA LEU A 36 -6.73 5.68 6.94
C LEU A 36 -5.76 5.38 5.80
N VAL A 37 -4.73 4.61 6.10
CA VAL A 37 -3.85 4.00 5.10
C VAL A 37 -4.38 2.60 4.79
N VAL A 38 -4.60 2.30 3.52
CA VAL A 38 -4.95 0.96 3.02
C VAL A 38 -3.75 0.43 2.26
N THR A 39 -3.20 -0.71 2.69
CA THR A 39 -2.03 -1.34 2.10
C THR A 39 -2.46 -2.62 1.38
N CYS A 40 -2.19 -2.73 0.07
CA CYS A 40 -2.72 -3.81 -0.75
C CYS A 40 -2.03 -5.15 -0.47
N THR A 41 -0.69 -5.16 -0.35
CA THR A 41 0.13 -6.37 -0.18
C THR A 41 1.00 -6.31 1.08
N GLY A 42 1.62 -7.43 1.44
CA GLY A 42 2.55 -7.48 2.57
C GLY A 42 3.96 -6.99 2.27
N GLY A 43 4.31 -6.69 1.00
CA GLY A 43 5.66 -6.29 0.59
C GLY A 43 6.70 -7.40 0.78
N GLU A 44 6.28 -8.65 0.79
CA GLU A 44 7.12 -9.81 1.09
C GLU A 44 8.18 -10.12 0.02
N ARG A 45 8.06 -9.50 -1.17
CA ARG A 45 9.05 -9.59 -2.25
C ARG A 45 9.87 -8.32 -2.45
N GLY A 46 9.79 -7.39 -1.50
CA GLY A 46 10.56 -6.16 -1.53
C GLY A 46 12.08 -6.41 -1.39
N SER A 47 12.87 -5.55 -2.03
CA SER A 47 14.32 -5.59 -1.95
C SER A 47 14.82 -5.04 -0.60
N ILE A 48 15.91 -5.62 -0.08
CA ILE A 48 16.61 -5.10 1.09
C ILE A 48 17.62 -4.06 0.60
N LEU A 49 17.33 -2.78 0.82
CA LEU A 49 18.20 -1.69 0.37
C LEU A 49 19.33 -1.37 1.36
N ASN A 50 19.16 -1.72 2.63
CA ASN A 50 20.19 -1.50 3.64
C ASN A 50 21.09 -2.74 3.77
N PRO A 51 22.36 -2.68 3.36
CA PRO A 51 23.27 -3.84 3.42
C PRO A 51 23.44 -4.43 4.83
N ALA A 52 23.26 -3.62 5.87
CA ALA A 52 23.33 -4.10 7.26
C ALA A 52 22.17 -5.04 7.63
N MET A 53 21.08 -4.99 6.87
CA MET A 53 19.90 -5.84 7.05
C MET A 53 19.86 -7.00 6.04
N ASP A 54 20.76 -7.02 5.05
CA ASP A 54 20.80 -8.07 4.03
C ASP A 54 21.42 -9.36 4.59
N ASN A 55 20.56 -10.18 5.16
CA ASN A 55 20.94 -11.49 5.68
C ASN A 55 19.77 -12.50 5.58
N PRO A 56 20.06 -13.81 5.50
CA PRO A 56 19.04 -14.84 5.34
C PRO A 56 17.94 -14.84 6.40
N GLY A 57 18.25 -14.41 7.63
CA GLY A 57 17.30 -14.34 8.73
C GLY A 57 16.24 -13.23 8.53
N ILE A 58 16.58 -12.14 7.86
CA ILE A 58 15.63 -11.09 7.47
C ILE A 58 14.81 -11.54 6.26
N THR A 59 15.47 -12.03 5.22
CA THR A 59 14.80 -12.49 3.99
C THR A 59 13.74 -13.54 4.26
N SER A 60 14.02 -14.52 5.12
CA SER A 60 13.06 -15.58 5.48
C SER A 60 11.85 -15.09 6.29
N ARG A 61 11.93 -13.90 6.88
CA ARG A 61 10.85 -13.29 7.70
C ARG A 61 10.41 -11.94 7.16
N MET A 62 10.58 -11.69 5.87
CA MET A 62 10.30 -10.37 5.25
C MET A 62 8.90 -9.87 5.59
N ALA A 63 7.88 -10.70 5.49
CA ALA A 63 6.51 -10.32 5.82
C ALA A 63 6.34 -9.86 7.29
N GLU A 64 7.03 -10.52 8.23
CA GLU A 64 7.01 -10.12 9.65
C GLU A 64 7.74 -8.80 9.87
N VAL A 65 8.89 -8.62 9.23
CA VAL A 65 9.69 -7.39 9.30
C VAL A 65 8.88 -6.23 8.76
N ARG A 66 8.31 -6.36 7.57
CA ARG A 66 7.47 -5.33 6.93
C ARG A 66 6.22 -4.98 7.74
N ALA A 67 5.57 -5.99 8.34
CA ALA A 67 4.45 -5.74 9.23
C ALA A 67 4.85 -4.94 10.48
N ALA A 68 6.02 -5.22 11.07
CA ALA A 68 6.53 -4.47 12.21
C ALA A 68 6.93 -3.03 11.84
N GLU A 69 7.56 -2.83 10.67
CA GLU A 69 7.88 -1.50 10.13
C GLU A 69 6.62 -0.67 9.90
N MET A 70 5.59 -1.25 9.26
CA MET A 70 4.30 -0.61 9.05
C MET A 70 3.61 -0.25 10.37
N ALA A 71 3.64 -1.14 11.36
CA ALA A 71 3.08 -0.86 12.68
C ALA A 71 3.76 0.35 13.32
N ARG A 72 5.08 0.47 13.18
CA ARG A 72 5.83 1.62 13.69
C ARG A 72 5.56 2.90 12.90
N ALA A 73 5.48 2.82 11.56
CA ALA A 73 5.17 3.96 10.71
C ALA A 73 3.79 4.55 11.04
N ARG A 74 2.75 3.70 11.18
CA ARG A 74 1.40 4.16 11.53
C ARG A 74 1.33 4.85 12.90
N GLU A 75 2.12 4.38 13.89
CA GLU A 75 2.21 5.03 15.21
C GLU A 75 2.82 6.44 15.09
N ILE A 76 3.91 6.57 14.34
CA ILE A 76 4.61 7.85 14.14
C ILE A 76 3.70 8.83 13.37
N LEU A 77 3.02 8.37 12.34
CA LEU A 77 2.12 9.19 11.51
C LEU A 77 0.79 9.50 12.21
N GLY A 78 0.43 8.76 13.25
CA GLY A 78 -0.87 8.89 13.92
C GLY A 78 -2.06 8.42 13.06
N VAL A 79 -1.83 7.59 12.06
CA VAL A 79 -2.84 7.11 11.12
C VAL A 79 -3.41 5.75 11.54
N ARG A 80 -4.62 5.45 11.06
CA ARG A 80 -5.13 4.08 11.05
C ARG A 80 -4.61 3.34 9.83
N GLN A 81 -4.52 2.01 9.90
CA GLN A 81 -4.04 1.20 8.76
C GLN A 81 -4.88 -0.08 8.63
N GLU A 82 -5.08 -0.51 7.38
CA GLU A 82 -5.82 -1.72 7.02
C GLU A 82 -5.10 -2.44 5.87
N TRP A 83 -4.99 -3.78 5.97
CA TRP A 83 -4.43 -4.64 4.93
C TRP A 83 -5.53 -5.19 4.03
N LEU A 84 -5.32 -5.20 2.71
CA LEU A 84 -6.20 -5.92 1.78
C LEU A 84 -5.83 -7.41 1.64
N GLY A 85 -4.60 -7.79 2.00
CA GLY A 85 -4.16 -9.18 2.10
C GLY A 85 -3.82 -9.84 0.75
N PHE A 86 -3.49 -9.07 -0.28
CA PHE A 86 -2.99 -9.62 -1.53
C PHE A 86 -1.51 -10.01 -1.43
N VAL A 87 -1.11 -10.93 -2.29
CA VAL A 87 0.28 -11.38 -2.44
C VAL A 87 1.05 -10.37 -3.29
N ASP A 88 2.20 -9.93 -2.82
CA ASP A 88 3.12 -9.04 -3.53
C ASP A 88 3.57 -9.67 -4.86
N SER A 89 3.52 -8.88 -5.95
CA SER A 89 3.94 -9.33 -7.29
C SER A 89 5.45 -9.27 -7.48
N GLY A 90 6.14 -8.49 -6.65
CA GLY A 90 7.54 -8.14 -6.85
C GLY A 90 7.77 -7.21 -8.04
N LEU A 91 8.99 -6.75 -8.19
CA LEU A 91 9.44 -6.02 -9.37
C LEU A 91 10.29 -6.96 -10.24
N PRO A 92 9.77 -7.44 -11.38
CA PRO A 92 10.51 -8.36 -12.23
C PRO A 92 11.69 -7.63 -12.90
N GLU A 93 12.85 -8.27 -12.90
CA GLU A 93 14.06 -7.80 -13.54
C GLU A 93 14.56 -8.82 -14.58
N GLY A 94 15.18 -8.35 -15.65
CA GLY A 94 15.76 -9.17 -16.71
C GLY A 94 15.25 -8.85 -18.11
N ASP A 95 15.82 -9.48 -19.10
CA ASP A 95 15.42 -9.40 -20.51
C ASP A 95 15.54 -10.80 -21.15
N PRO A 96 14.40 -11.46 -21.49
CA PRO A 96 13.03 -11.00 -21.25
C PRO A 96 12.63 -10.99 -19.75
N LEU A 97 11.65 -10.14 -19.39
CA LEU A 97 11.13 -10.11 -18.03
C LEU A 97 10.54 -11.49 -17.64
N PRO A 98 10.83 -11.99 -16.44
CA PRO A 98 10.19 -13.23 -15.95
C PRO A 98 8.69 -13.01 -15.71
N PRO A 99 7.87 -14.09 -15.75
CA PRO A 99 6.47 -14.00 -15.42
C PRO A 99 6.29 -13.61 -13.93
N LEU A 100 5.21 -12.85 -13.65
CA LEU A 100 4.82 -12.55 -12.27
C LEU A 100 4.39 -13.82 -11.54
N PRO A 101 4.56 -13.88 -10.22
CA PRO A 101 4.14 -15.02 -9.40
C PRO A 101 2.65 -15.30 -9.54
N GLU A 102 2.28 -16.56 -9.69
CA GLU A 102 0.88 -16.97 -9.76
C GLU A 102 0.11 -16.50 -8.50
N GLY A 103 -1.10 -16.00 -8.71
CA GLY A 103 -1.95 -15.51 -7.63
C GLY A 103 -1.56 -14.15 -7.06
N SER A 104 -0.47 -13.53 -7.54
CA SER A 104 -0.04 -12.21 -7.07
C SER A 104 -1.05 -11.10 -7.42
N PHE A 105 -0.92 -9.96 -6.74
CA PHE A 105 -1.87 -8.86 -6.80
C PHE A 105 -2.06 -8.32 -8.21
N ALA A 106 -0.98 -8.08 -8.94
CA ALA A 106 -1.04 -7.54 -10.30
C ALA A 106 -1.73 -8.48 -11.32
N LEU A 107 -1.86 -9.78 -11.01
CA LEU A 107 -2.53 -10.77 -11.84
C LEU A 107 -4.01 -10.97 -11.49
N GLN A 108 -4.53 -10.32 -10.44
CA GLN A 108 -5.93 -10.47 -10.06
C GLN A 108 -6.84 -9.73 -11.05
N PRO A 109 -8.06 -10.25 -11.32
CA PRO A 109 -9.08 -9.47 -12.01
C PRO A 109 -9.38 -8.20 -11.20
N VAL A 110 -9.41 -7.03 -11.88
CA VAL A 110 -9.55 -5.72 -11.22
C VAL A 110 -10.80 -5.66 -10.35
N GLU A 111 -11.94 -6.13 -10.86
CA GLU A 111 -13.22 -6.10 -10.13
C GLU A 111 -13.17 -6.94 -8.85
N LYS A 112 -12.47 -8.08 -8.89
CA LYS A 112 -12.27 -8.94 -7.73
C LYS A 112 -11.34 -8.28 -6.72
N ALA A 113 -10.26 -7.68 -7.20
CA ALA A 113 -9.29 -7.00 -6.34
C ALA A 113 -9.84 -5.69 -5.76
N ALA A 114 -10.77 -5.02 -6.44
CA ALA A 114 -11.42 -3.82 -5.94
C ALA A 114 -12.41 -4.09 -4.79
N ALA A 115 -12.99 -5.28 -4.69
CA ALA A 115 -14.05 -5.57 -3.72
C ALA A 115 -13.67 -5.27 -2.26
N PRO A 116 -12.51 -5.67 -1.72
CA PRO A 116 -12.12 -5.33 -0.35
C PRO A 116 -11.88 -3.82 -0.17
N LEU A 117 -11.37 -3.11 -1.19
CA LEU A 117 -11.21 -1.65 -1.15
C LEU A 117 -12.56 -0.95 -1.15
N VAL A 118 -13.54 -1.39 -1.96
CA VAL A 118 -14.92 -0.89 -1.90
C VAL A 118 -15.51 -1.02 -0.50
N ALA A 119 -15.27 -2.16 0.15
CA ALA A 119 -15.73 -2.36 1.53
C ALA A 119 -15.06 -1.36 2.50
N ALA A 120 -13.76 -1.10 2.38
CA ALA A 120 -13.04 -0.12 3.17
C ALA A 120 -13.56 1.31 2.92
N ILE A 121 -13.78 1.69 1.65
CA ILE A 121 -14.34 3.00 1.25
C ILE A 121 -15.73 3.20 1.86
N ARG A 122 -16.59 2.20 1.78
CA ARG A 122 -17.96 2.27 2.34
C ARG A 122 -17.96 2.42 3.86
N ARG A 123 -17.01 1.81 4.57
CA ARG A 123 -16.87 1.96 6.04
C ARG A 123 -16.30 3.31 6.41
N GLN A 124 -15.21 3.73 5.75
CA GLN A 124 -14.52 4.98 6.04
C GLN A 124 -15.25 6.20 5.51
N ARG A 125 -15.88 6.09 4.34
CA ARG A 125 -16.54 7.20 3.62
C ARG A 125 -15.59 8.40 3.46
N PRO A 126 -14.41 8.22 2.84
CA PRO A 126 -13.42 9.28 2.70
C PRO A 126 -13.97 10.42 1.85
N HIS A 127 -13.52 11.64 2.12
CA HIS A 127 -13.78 12.80 1.27
C HIS A 127 -12.75 12.90 0.14
N VAL A 128 -11.57 12.33 0.38
CA VAL A 128 -10.45 12.28 -0.57
C VAL A 128 -9.77 10.93 -0.47
N ILE A 129 -9.42 10.38 -1.64
CA ILE A 129 -8.53 9.21 -1.76
C ILE A 129 -7.24 9.65 -2.45
N LEU A 130 -6.10 9.32 -1.85
CA LEU A 130 -4.78 9.44 -2.44
C LEU A 130 -4.35 8.06 -2.95
N THR A 131 -3.88 7.99 -4.19
CA THR A 131 -3.36 6.76 -4.79
C THR A 131 -2.35 7.11 -5.87
N TYR A 132 -1.83 6.13 -6.59
CA TYR A 132 -0.90 6.34 -7.71
C TYR A 132 -1.61 6.85 -8.96
N ASP A 133 -0.84 7.45 -9.88
CA ASP A 133 -1.25 7.69 -11.25
C ASP A 133 -1.33 6.38 -12.05
N GLU A 134 -1.73 6.43 -13.30
CA GLU A 134 -1.85 5.27 -14.20
C GLU A 134 -0.54 4.55 -14.48
N ASN A 135 0.59 5.20 -14.25
CA ASN A 135 1.94 4.64 -14.42
C ASN A 135 2.53 4.12 -13.08
N GLY A 136 1.80 4.29 -11.97
CA GLY A 136 2.24 3.85 -10.64
C GLY A 136 3.32 4.71 -10.00
N GLY A 137 3.57 5.92 -10.53
CA GLY A 137 4.71 6.77 -10.16
C GLY A 137 6.04 6.25 -10.73
N TYR A 138 6.24 4.95 -10.76
CA TYR A 138 7.18 4.17 -11.57
C TYR A 138 6.52 2.81 -11.87
N PRO A 139 6.92 2.09 -12.94
CA PRO A 139 6.14 0.97 -13.47
C PRO A 139 6.24 -0.34 -12.65
N HIS A 140 6.04 -0.24 -11.34
CA HIS A 140 5.87 -1.43 -10.51
C HIS A 140 4.50 -2.05 -10.78
N PRO A 141 4.39 -3.38 -11.04
CA PRO A 141 3.12 -4.02 -11.37
C PRO A 141 2.02 -3.75 -10.33
N ASP A 142 2.35 -3.80 -9.05
CA ASP A 142 1.40 -3.57 -7.96
C ASP A 142 0.99 -2.10 -7.82
N HIS A 143 1.86 -1.13 -8.14
CA HIS A 143 1.49 0.28 -8.15
C HIS A 143 0.47 0.58 -9.25
N VAL A 144 0.71 0.07 -10.45
CA VAL A 144 -0.23 0.18 -11.59
C VAL A 144 -1.55 -0.52 -11.25
N MET A 145 -1.50 -1.68 -10.61
CA MET A 145 -2.70 -2.39 -10.18
C MET A 145 -3.44 -1.64 -9.08
N THR A 146 -2.74 -1.02 -8.13
CA THR A 146 -3.35 -0.19 -7.07
C THR A 146 -4.10 1.00 -7.67
N HIS A 147 -3.55 1.66 -8.68
CA HIS A 147 -4.27 2.68 -9.44
C HIS A 147 -5.58 2.13 -10.02
N LYS A 148 -5.49 1.03 -10.81
CA LYS A 148 -6.67 0.42 -11.45
C LYS A 148 -7.76 0.03 -10.46
N VAL A 149 -7.36 -0.59 -9.35
CA VAL A 149 -8.26 -1.01 -8.28
C VAL A 149 -8.89 0.20 -7.57
N SER A 150 -8.11 1.26 -7.33
CA SER A 150 -8.62 2.49 -6.71
C SER A 150 -9.63 3.20 -7.61
N MET A 151 -9.35 3.29 -8.91
CA MET A 151 -10.27 3.89 -9.89
C MET A 151 -11.56 3.07 -10.05
N ALA A 152 -11.47 1.74 -9.99
CA ALA A 152 -12.64 0.87 -10.06
C ALA A 152 -13.48 0.87 -8.77
N ALA A 153 -12.89 1.20 -7.63
CA ALA A 153 -13.55 1.20 -6.32
C ALA A 153 -14.21 2.53 -5.97
N TRP A 154 -13.79 3.63 -6.58
CA TRP A 154 -14.33 4.98 -6.38
C TRP A 154 -15.54 5.25 -7.26
#